data_90461e42bcaf3f4aad45e86402952046
#
_entry.id   90461e42bcaf3f4aad45e86402952046
#
_cell.length_a   1.000
_cell.length_b   1.000
_cell.length_c   1.000
_cell.angle_alpha   90.00
_cell.angle_beta   90.00
_cell.angle_gamma   90.00
#
_symmetry.space_group_name_H-M   'P 1'
#
loop_
_entity.id
_entity.type
_entity.pdbx_description
1 polymer ?
#
loop_
_entity_poly.entity_id
_entity_poly.type
_entity_poly.pdbx_seq_one_letter_code
_entity_poly.pdbx_strand_id
1 'polypeptide(L)'
;IDTGDILVQEVYKIGEDETGYELYTRAMELGYQLFRKNFDDIKDGKITPVPQVGAGSYFGKKGGKYNINWKKSVEDVRNLIRVHAKPFNPAETTLFNRYVLINKAIEYHADSIPLQGGGKIVEIFDDGFVVSCADGYLLIQDYEIAPTLTDQEKEIYLKEGNSFG
;
A
#
# COMPACT_ATOMS: atom_id res chain seq x y z
N ILE A 1 3.40 -27.01 5.28
CA ILE A 1 4.46 -25.98 5.24
C ILE A 1 4.16 -24.98 6.35
N ASP A 2 5.18 -24.50 7.06
CA ASP A 2 5.11 -23.48 8.11
C ASP A 2 4.27 -23.86 9.35
N THR A 3 4.23 -25.15 9.69
CA THR A 3 3.50 -25.69 10.87
C THR A 3 4.42 -26.20 11.97
N GLY A 4 5.73 -25.99 11.83
CA GLY A 4 6.72 -26.35 12.85
C GLY A 4 6.67 -25.42 14.07
N ASP A 5 7.27 -25.87 15.17
CA ASP A 5 7.37 -25.09 16.39
C ASP A 5 8.25 -23.84 16.19
N ILE A 6 7.95 -22.78 16.92
CA ILE A 6 8.70 -21.52 16.88
C ILE A 6 9.95 -21.66 17.75
N LEU A 7 11.13 -21.48 17.15
CA LEU A 7 12.40 -21.47 17.87
C LEU A 7 12.71 -20.09 18.44
N VAL A 8 12.56 -19.05 17.60
CA VAL A 8 12.79 -17.65 17.99
C VAL A 8 11.82 -16.75 17.27
N GLN A 9 11.43 -15.66 17.89
CA GLN A 9 10.49 -14.69 17.33
C GLN A 9 10.84 -13.28 17.78
N GLU A 10 10.64 -12.31 16.89
CA GLU A 10 10.73 -10.88 17.17
C GLU A 10 9.47 -10.18 16.72
N VAL A 11 9.02 -9.20 17.48
CA VAL A 11 7.85 -8.38 17.15
C VAL A 11 8.30 -6.94 16.98
N TYR A 12 7.90 -6.31 15.89
CA TYR A 12 8.16 -4.90 15.66
C TYR A 12 6.91 -4.17 15.15
N LYS A 13 6.84 -2.88 15.44
CA LYS A 13 5.72 -2.04 15.03
C LYS A 13 5.91 -1.63 13.57
N ILE A 14 4.87 -1.80 12.75
CA ILE A 14 4.82 -1.26 11.38
C ILE A 14 4.67 0.26 11.46
N GLY A 15 5.52 0.97 10.75
CA GLY A 15 5.45 2.44 10.66
C GLY A 15 4.19 2.91 9.94
N GLU A 16 3.71 4.09 10.30
CA GLU A 16 2.47 4.64 9.73
C GLU A 16 2.56 4.84 8.22
N ASP A 17 3.69 5.32 7.72
CA ASP A 17 3.95 5.55 6.30
C ASP A 17 4.82 4.47 5.65
N GLU A 18 5.17 3.42 6.39
CA GLU A 18 6.04 2.37 5.89
C GLU A 18 5.40 1.62 4.73
N THR A 19 6.12 1.58 3.60
CA THR A 19 5.69 0.87 2.39
C THR A 19 5.86 -0.65 2.53
N GLY A 20 5.17 -1.41 1.68
CA GLY A 20 5.33 -2.86 1.64
C GLY A 20 6.77 -3.30 1.36
N TYR A 21 7.53 -2.56 0.56
CA TYR A 21 8.93 -2.86 0.27
C TYR A 21 9.85 -2.58 1.47
N GLU A 22 9.67 -1.45 2.14
CA GLU A 22 10.43 -1.13 3.35
C GLU A 22 10.17 -2.15 4.45
N LEU A 23 8.90 -2.53 4.65
CA LEU A 23 8.50 -3.57 5.57
C LEU A 23 9.16 -4.92 5.23
N TYR A 24 9.12 -5.33 3.96
CA TYR A 24 9.77 -6.54 3.48
C TYR A 24 11.28 -6.52 3.75
N THR A 25 11.96 -5.44 3.39
CA THR A 25 13.41 -5.29 3.56
C THR A 25 13.79 -5.34 5.04
N ARG A 26 13.03 -4.63 5.90
CA ARG A 26 13.23 -4.65 7.34
C ARG A 26 12.99 -6.03 7.95
N ALA A 27 11.93 -6.73 7.52
CA ALA A 27 11.66 -8.08 7.99
C ALA A 27 12.79 -9.06 7.65
N MET A 28 13.36 -8.95 6.44
CA MET A 28 14.49 -9.77 6.02
C MET A 28 15.75 -9.48 6.86
N GLU A 29 16.06 -8.22 7.12
CA GLU A 29 17.20 -7.82 7.92
C GLU A 29 17.05 -8.27 9.38
N LEU A 30 15.90 -8.02 10.00
CA LEU A 30 15.62 -8.48 11.37
C LEU A 30 15.64 -10.00 11.49
N GLY A 31 15.07 -10.71 10.51
CA GLY A 31 15.11 -12.17 10.45
C GLY A 31 16.54 -12.71 10.38
N TYR A 32 17.39 -12.08 9.56
CA TYR A 32 18.80 -12.45 9.47
C TYR A 32 19.55 -12.21 10.80
N GLN A 33 19.34 -11.04 11.42
CA GLN A 33 19.96 -10.72 12.71
C GLN A 33 19.49 -11.66 13.82
N LEU A 34 18.19 -11.96 13.86
CA LEU A 34 17.59 -12.87 14.82
C LEU A 34 18.17 -14.29 14.67
N PHE A 35 18.26 -14.80 13.44
CA PHE A 35 18.87 -16.09 13.15
C PHE A 35 20.35 -16.09 13.55
N ARG A 36 21.12 -15.09 13.13
CA ARG A 36 22.55 -15.02 13.44
C ARG A 36 22.83 -14.99 14.94
N LYS A 37 22.03 -14.22 15.70
CA LYS A 37 22.16 -14.10 17.16
C LYS A 37 21.94 -15.43 17.88
N ASN A 38 21.03 -16.26 17.37
CA ASN A 38 20.62 -17.50 18.03
C ASN A 38 21.18 -18.76 17.35
N PHE A 39 22.05 -18.61 16.34
CA PHE A 39 22.50 -19.73 15.51
C PHE A 39 23.16 -20.86 16.32
N ASP A 40 24.08 -20.53 17.22
CA ASP A 40 24.79 -21.53 18.03
C ASP A 40 23.85 -22.27 18.98
N ASP A 41 22.91 -21.55 19.59
CA ASP A 41 21.94 -22.15 20.51
C ASP A 41 20.92 -23.03 19.77
N ILE A 42 20.53 -22.64 18.55
CA ILE A 42 19.70 -23.46 17.66
C ILE A 42 20.44 -24.75 17.28
N LYS A 43 21.69 -24.61 16.82
CA LYS A 43 22.53 -25.72 16.40
C LYS A 43 22.81 -26.72 17.55
N ASP A 44 23.04 -26.19 18.73
CA ASP A 44 23.34 -27.00 19.93
C ASP A 44 22.08 -27.56 20.62
N GLY A 45 20.89 -27.29 20.10
CA GLY A 45 19.62 -27.74 20.67
C GLY A 45 19.29 -27.13 22.05
N LYS A 46 19.81 -25.94 22.34
CA LYS A 46 19.60 -25.26 23.63
C LYS A 46 18.28 -24.48 23.70
N ILE A 47 17.65 -24.21 22.55
CA ILE A 47 16.38 -23.50 22.49
C ILE A 47 15.23 -24.50 22.65
N THR A 48 14.34 -24.23 23.59
CA THR A 48 13.10 -24.98 23.71
C THR A 48 12.08 -24.50 22.69
N PRO A 49 11.66 -25.34 21.73
CA PRO A 49 10.65 -24.94 20.74
C PRO A 49 9.30 -24.63 21.39
N VAL A 50 8.59 -23.65 20.87
CA VAL A 50 7.23 -23.27 21.31
C VAL A 50 6.22 -23.69 20.26
N PRO A 51 5.26 -24.58 20.56
CA PRO A 51 4.23 -24.98 19.62
C PRO A 51 3.39 -23.81 19.13
N GLN A 52 3.07 -23.79 17.84
CA GLN A 52 2.11 -22.82 17.29
C GLN A 52 0.70 -23.18 17.76
N VAL A 53 -0.05 -22.20 18.26
CA VAL A 53 -1.40 -22.38 18.79
C VAL A 53 -2.42 -21.65 17.92
N GLY A 54 -3.54 -22.32 17.63
CA GLY A 54 -4.67 -21.75 16.91
C GLY A 54 -4.75 -22.16 15.42
N ALA A 55 -5.83 -21.78 14.77
CA ALA A 55 -6.00 -21.95 13.33
C ALA A 55 -5.16 -20.88 12.62
N GLY A 56 -4.16 -21.29 11.87
CA GLY A 56 -3.35 -20.38 11.06
C GLY A 56 -4.19 -19.70 9.97
N SER A 57 -3.72 -18.55 9.50
CA SER A 57 -4.26 -17.89 8.32
C SER A 57 -3.35 -18.14 7.11
N TYR A 58 -3.94 -18.29 5.95
CA TYR A 58 -3.21 -18.48 4.69
C TYR A 58 -3.48 -17.36 3.71
N PHE A 59 -2.44 -16.70 3.27
CA PHE A 59 -2.49 -15.67 2.24
C PHE A 59 -1.72 -16.15 1.01
N GLY A 60 -2.46 -16.65 0.00
CA GLY A 60 -1.87 -17.01 -1.27
C GLY A 60 -1.39 -15.80 -2.06
N LYS A 61 -0.37 -15.99 -2.91
CA LYS A 61 0.01 -14.96 -3.90
C LYS A 61 -1.19 -14.73 -4.83
N LYS A 62 -1.83 -13.60 -4.68
CA LYS A 62 -2.78 -13.09 -5.69
C LYS A 62 -1.93 -12.41 -6.76
N GLY A 63 -1.62 -13.13 -7.85
CA GLY A 63 -1.09 -12.48 -9.04
C GLY A 63 -2.21 -11.63 -9.66
N GLY A 64 -1.91 -10.41 -10.10
CA GLY A 64 -2.89 -9.60 -10.81
C GLY A 64 -2.77 -8.12 -10.56
N LYS A 65 -3.77 -7.42 -11.02
CA LYS A 65 -3.94 -5.98 -10.91
C LYS A 65 -4.54 -5.64 -9.55
N TYR A 66 -4.02 -4.62 -8.93
CA TYR A 66 -4.47 -4.15 -7.63
C TYR A 66 -5.34 -2.91 -7.81
N ASN A 67 -6.58 -3.15 -8.25
CA ASN A 67 -7.53 -2.08 -8.56
C ASN A 67 -7.96 -1.34 -7.29
N ILE A 68 -7.85 -0.03 -7.33
CA ILE A 68 -8.30 0.85 -6.25
C ILE A 68 -9.82 0.92 -6.27
N ASN A 69 -10.43 0.63 -5.13
CA ASN A 69 -11.84 0.90 -4.90
C ASN A 69 -12.00 2.18 -4.08
N TRP A 70 -12.23 3.27 -4.75
CA TRP A 70 -12.38 4.59 -4.12
C TRP A 70 -13.60 4.71 -3.17
N LYS A 71 -14.52 3.75 -3.18
CA LYS A 71 -15.65 3.67 -2.24
C LYS A 71 -15.27 3.11 -0.88
N LYS A 72 -14.01 2.78 -0.68
CA LYS A 72 -13.42 2.40 0.59
C LYS A 72 -12.97 3.62 1.39
N SER A 73 -12.63 3.40 2.66
CA SER A 73 -12.07 4.44 3.54
C SER A 73 -10.73 4.97 3.03
N VAL A 74 -10.35 6.16 3.46
CA VAL A 74 -9.02 6.75 3.24
C VAL A 74 -7.94 5.77 3.67
N GLU A 75 -8.09 5.16 4.85
CA GLU A 75 -7.15 4.20 5.40
C GLU A 75 -7.00 2.96 4.50
N ASP A 76 -8.09 2.35 4.06
CA ASP A 76 -8.07 1.16 3.20
C ASP A 76 -7.39 1.45 1.86
N VAL A 77 -7.71 2.59 1.23
CA VAL A 77 -7.12 2.97 -0.06
C VAL A 77 -5.64 3.30 0.09
N ARG A 78 -5.28 4.09 1.10
CA ARG A 78 -3.88 4.43 1.40
C ARG A 78 -3.06 3.18 1.70
N ASN A 79 -3.59 2.25 2.50
CA ASN A 79 -2.93 0.99 2.82
C ASN A 79 -2.72 0.13 1.56
N LEU A 80 -3.69 0.05 0.64
CA LEU A 80 -3.52 -0.63 -0.63
C LEU A 80 -2.37 0.00 -1.45
N ILE A 81 -2.34 1.33 -1.58
CA ILE A 81 -1.32 2.05 -2.34
C ILE A 81 0.08 1.81 -1.74
N ARG A 82 0.27 2.02 -0.43
CA ARG A 82 1.58 1.88 0.19
C ARG A 82 2.13 0.45 0.20
N VAL A 83 1.26 -0.56 0.30
CA VAL A 83 1.67 -1.98 0.24
C VAL A 83 2.16 -2.36 -1.15
N HIS A 84 1.55 -1.79 -2.18
CA HIS A 84 1.84 -2.09 -3.57
C HIS A 84 2.75 -1.05 -4.26
N ALA A 85 3.25 -0.06 -3.53
CA ALA A 85 4.19 0.93 -4.08
C ALA A 85 5.44 0.25 -4.68
N LYS A 86 6.08 0.95 -5.63
CA LYS A 86 7.35 0.49 -6.22
C LYS A 86 8.35 0.04 -5.15
N PRO A 87 9.13 -1.02 -5.43
CA PRO A 87 9.30 -1.76 -6.69
C PRO A 87 8.28 -2.88 -6.93
N PHE A 88 7.24 -2.98 -6.12
CA PHE A 88 6.13 -3.91 -6.37
C PHE A 88 5.22 -3.39 -7.49
N ASN A 89 4.20 -4.16 -7.87
CA ASN A 89 3.20 -3.72 -8.84
C ASN A 89 2.31 -2.66 -8.19
N PRO A 90 2.32 -1.41 -8.67
CA PRO A 90 1.54 -0.33 -8.08
C PRO A 90 0.04 -0.62 -8.07
N ALA A 91 -0.66 0.00 -7.11
CA ALA A 91 -2.11 0.04 -7.14
C ALA A 91 -2.58 0.83 -8.37
N GLU A 92 -3.61 0.34 -9.05
CA GLU A 92 -4.09 0.94 -10.30
C GLU A 92 -5.55 1.37 -10.22
N THR A 93 -5.88 2.37 -11.01
CA THR A 93 -7.23 2.82 -11.29
C THR A 93 -7.34 3.27 -12.74
N THR A 94 -8.51 3.68 -13.19
CA THR A 94 -8.69 4.22 -14.53
C THR A 94 -9.21 5.65 -14.47
N LEU A 95 -8.75 6.47 -15.38
CA LEU A 95 -9.26 7.81 -15.64
C LEU A 95 -9.59 7.92 -17.12
N PHE A 96 -10.87 7.96 -17.46
CA PHE A 96 -11.37 7.78 -18.83
C PHE A 96 -10.83 6.47 -19.43
N ASN A 97 -10.02 6.54 -20.49
CA ASN A 97 -9.42 5.41 -21.18
C ASN A 97 -7.92 5.19 -20.83
N ARG A 98 -7.45 5.76 -19.73
CA ARG A 98 -6.07 5.66 -19.26
C ARG A 98 -5.98 4.84 -17.98
N TYR A 99 -4.93 4.05 -17.85
CA TYR A 99 -4.55 3.45 -16.58
C TYR A 99 -3.75 4.47 -15.77
N VAL A 100 -4.05 4.56 -14.49
CA VAL A 100 -3.31 5.39 -13.55
C VAL A 100 -2.73 4.47 -12.47
N LEU A 101 -1.40 4.41 -12.41
CA LEU A 101 -0.64 3.64 -11.44
C LEU A 101 -0.24 4.59 -10.31
N ILE A 102 -0.60 4.29 -9.07
CA ILE A 102 -0.37 5.17 -7.93
C ILE A 102 0.65 4.53 -6.99
N ASN A 103 1.74 5.25 -6.72
CA ASN A 103 2.82 4.81 -5.85
C ASN A 103 2.77 5.49 -4.46
N LYS A 104 2.24 6.73 -4.39
CA LYS A 104 2.20 7.47 -3.13
C LYS A 104 0.93 8.29 -3.01
N ALA A 105 0.27 8.12 -1.87
CA ALA A 105 -0.86 8.91 -1.45
C ALA A 105 -0.75 9.21 0.05
N ILE A 106 -1.09 10.42 0.44
CA ILE A 106 -1.16 10.85 1.84
C ILE A 106 -2.57 11.34 2.17
N GLU A 107 -2.96 11.23 3.42
CA GLU A 107 -4.22 11.77 3.88
C GLU A 107 -4.26 13.30 3.71
N TYR A 108 -5.37 13.81 3.19
CA TYR A 108 -5.58 15.23 2.95
C TYR A 108 -6.80 15.73 3.71
N HIS A 109 -6.60 16.78 4.50
CA HIS A 109 -7.67 17.40 5.28
C HIS A 109 -8.23 18.61 4.50
N ALA A 110 -9.49 18.50 4.12
CA ALA A 110 -10.20 19.53 3.38
C ALA A 110 -11.44 20.00 4.16
N ASP A 111 -11.26 20.96 5.04
CA ASP A 111 -12.33 21.45 5.93
C ASP A 111 -13.51 22.10 5.19
N SER A 112 -13.28 22.57 3.97
CA SER A 112 -14.28 23.32 3.18
C SER A 112 -14.85 22.56 1.98
N ILE A 113 -14.34 21.36 1.66
CA ILE A 113 -14.81 20.57 0.51
C ILE A 113 -15.86 19.57 1.00
N PRO A 114 -17.09 19.60 0.52
CA PRO A 114 -18.09 18.59 0.88
C PRO A 114 -17.72 17.24 0.32
N LEU A 115 -17.86 16.18 1.10
CA LEU A 115 -17.59 14.81 0.68
C LEU A 115 -18.50 14.44 -0.52
N GLN A 116 -17.88 14.12 -1.66
CA GLN A 116 -18.58 13.95 -2.95
C GLN A 116 -18.68 12.47 -3.40
N GLY A 117 -18.46 11.53 -2.50
CA GLY A 117 -18.32 10.11 -2.84
C GLY A 117 -16.93 9.77 -3.39
N GLY A 118 -16.63 8.48 -3.52
CA GLY A 118 -15.28 8.03 -3.86
C GLY A 118 -14.90 8.23 -5.32
N GLY A 119 -13.62 8.56 -5.54
CA GLY A 119 -12.99 8.61 -6.86
C GLY A 119 -13.01 9.96 -7.57
N LYS A 120 -13.61 11.01 -7.00
CA LYS A 120 -13.62 12.32 -7.64
C LYS A 120 -12.34 13.11 -7.37
N ILE A 121 -11.80 13.74 -8.41
CA ILE A 121 -10.76 14.76 -8.28
C ILE A 121 -11.42 16.03 -7.75
N VAL A 122 -10.99 16.49 -6.59
CA VAL A 122 -11.59 17.64 -5.89
C VAL A 122 -10.68 18.85 -5.84
N GLU A 123 -9.39 18.67 -6.03
CA GLU A 123 -8.39 19.75 -6.07
C GLU A 123 -7.17 19.30 -6.86
N ILE A 124 -6.46 20.23 -7.50
CA ILE A 124 -5.29 19.95 -8.33
C ILE A 124 -4.16 20.89 -7.92
N PHE A 125 -2.94 20.32 -7.80
CA PHE A 125 -1.71 21.02 -7.52
C PHE A 125 -0.68 20.76 -8.64
N ASP A 126 0.40 21.49 -8.64
CA ASP A 126 1.47 21.33 -9.62
C ASP A 126 2.14 19.93 -9.54
N ASP A 127 2.18 19.34 -8.33
CA ASP A 127 2.84 18.08 -8.03
C ASP A 127 1.87 16.92 -7.72
N GLY A 128 0.55 17.14 -7.88
CA GLY A 128 -0.42 16.10 -7.58
C GLY A 128 -1.87 16.55 -7.64
N PHE A 129 -2.75 15.70 -7.15
CA PHE A 129 -4.19 15.99 -7.10
C PHE A 129 -4.87 15.28 -5.94
N VAL A 130 -5.96 15.86 -5.45
CA VAL A 130 -6.74 15.30 -4.35
C VAL A 130 -7.92 14.50 -4.88
N VAL A 131 -8.08 13.29 -4.35
CA VAL A 131 -9.18 12.38 -4.71
C VAL A 131 -10.01 12.06 -3.48
N SER A 132 -11.32 12.08 -3.63
CA SER A 132 -12.26 11.68 -2.58
C SER A 132 -12.27 10.15 -2.39
N CYS A 133 -12.37 9.72 -1.14
CA CYS A 133 -12.68 8.36 -0.70
C CYS A 133 -14.07 8.32 -0.05
N ALA A 134 -14.44 7.22 0.60
CA ALA A 134 -15.73 7.11 1.27
C ALA A 134 -15.91 8.09 2.44
N ASP A 135 -14.84 8.39 3.17
CA ASP A 135 -14.85 9.12 4.44
C ASP A 135 -13.85 10.29 4.52
N GLY A 136 -13.20 10.63 3.41
CA GLY A 136 -12.22 11.71 3.37
C GLY A 136 -11.50 11.80 2.04
N TYR A 137 -10.26 12.29 2.06
CA TYR A 137 -9.51 12.63 0.87
C TYR A 137 -8.08 12.13 0.94
N LEU A 138 -7.52 11.81 -0.24
CA LEU A 138 -6.11 11.48 -0.44
C LEU A 138 -5.48 12.45 -1.43
N LEU A 139 -4.34 13.03 -1.07
CA LEU A 139 -3.45 13.72 -2.00
C LEU A 139 -2.55 12.67 -2.68
N ILE A 140 -2.68 12.55 -3.99
CA ILE A 140 -1.89 11.68 -4.83
C ILE A 140 -0.65 12.45 -5.30
N GLN A 141 0.55 11.98 -4.93
CA GLN A 141 1.81 12.69 -5.18
C GLN A 141 2.72 11.97 -6.18
N ASP A 142 2.78 10.63 -6.15
CA ASP A 142 3.57 9.84 -7.10
C ASP A 142 2.65 8.92 -7.87
N TYR A 143 2.53 9.17 -9.16
CA TYR A 143 1.66 8.42 -10.07
C TYR A 143 2.19 8.40 -11.50
N GLU A 144 1.74 7.42 -12.27
CA GLU A 144 2.02 7.29 -13.70
C GLU A 144 0.71 7.09 -14.45
N ILE A 145 0.57 7.74 -15.60
CA ILE A 145 -0.59 7.58 -16.48
C ILE A 145 -0.14 6.90 -17.77
N ALA A 146 -0.77 5.79 -18.12
CA ALA A 146 -0.42 4.99 -19.28
C ALA A 146 -1.63 4.78 -20.22
N PRO A 147 -1.49 5.06 -21.52
CA PRO A 147 -0.43 5.82 -22.18
C PRO A 147 -0.27 7.24 -21.62
N THR A 148 0.94 7.79 -21.70
CA THR A 148 1.23 9.15 -21.21
C THR A 148 0.30 10.19 -21.85
N LEU A 149 -0.19 11.12 -21.06
CA LEU A 149 -1.03 12.20 -21.51
C LEU A 149 -0.19 13.29 -22.22
N THR A 150 -0.74 13.85 -23.29
CA THR A 150 -0.28 15.14 -23.82
C THR A 150 -0.66 16.26 -22.86
N ASP A 151 -0.07 17.45 -23.01
CA ASP A 151 -0.41 18.58 -22.13
C ASP A 151 -1.88 19.01 -22.25
N GLN A 152 -2.45 18.96 -23.45
CA GLN A 152 -3.88 19.19 -23.67
C GLN A 152 -4.77 18.13 -22.98
N GLU A 153 -4.37 16.86 -23.03
CA GLU A 153 -5.10 15.80 -22.34
C GLU A 153 -5.00 15.93 -20.81
N LYS A 154 -3.86 16.40 -20.28
CA LYS A 154 -3.72 16.67 -18.84
C LYS A 154 -4.73 17.71 -18.36
N GLU A 155 -4.89 18.81 -19.09
CA GLU A 155 -5.87 19.85 -18.77
C GLU A 155 -7.32 19.34 -18.78
N ILE A 156 -7.62 18.34 -19.60
CA ILE A 156 -8.96 17.77 -19.72
C ILE A 156 -9.17 16.65 -18.68
N TYR A 157 -8.19 15.77 -18.51
CA TYR A 157 -8.33 14.56 -17.72
C TYR A 157 -8.09 14.82 -16.23
N LEU A 158 -7.01 15.54 -15.89
CA LEU A 158 -6.72 15.96 -14.54
C LEU A 158 -7.44 17.30 -14.27
N LYS A 159 -8.75 17.22 -14.08
CA LYS A 159 -9.63 18.36 -13.83
C LYS A 159 -10.57 18.05 -12.67
N GLU A 160 -10.83 19.06 -11.85
CA GLU A 160 -11.82 18.97 -10.79
C GLU A 160 -13.18 18.50 -11.32
N GLY A 161 -13.81 17.59 -10.59
CA GLY A 161 -15.07 16.96 -10.94
C GLY A 161 -14.95 15.70 -11.79
N ASN A 162 -13.81 15.42 -12.42
CA ASN A 162 -13.56 14.13 -13.08
C ASN A 162 -13.43 13.01 -12.06
N SER A 163 -13.75 11.79 -12.47
CA SER A 163 -13.78 10.65 -11.56
C SER A 163 -12.97 9.48 -12.08
N PHE A 164 -12.29 8.84 -11.17
CA PHE A 164 -11.66 7.54 -11.37
C PHE A 164 -12.71 6.42 -11.33
N GLY A 165 -12.49 5.40 -12.15
CA GLY A 165 -13.31 4.19 -12.24
C GLY A 165 -12.71 2.97 -11.58
#